data_1f761b48203895344ff288e301e26754
#
_entry.id   1f761b48203895344ff288e301e26754
#
_cell.length_a   1.000
_cell.length_b   1.000
_cell.length_c   1.000
_cell.angle_alpha   90.00
_cell.angle_beta   90.00
_cell.angle_gamma   90.00
#
_symmetry.space_group_name_H-M   'P 1'
#
loop_
_entity.id
_entity.type
_entity.pdbx_description
1 polymer ?
#
loop_
_entity_poly.entity_id
_entity_poly.type
_entity_poly.pdbx_seq_one_letter_code
_entity_poly.pdbx_strand_id
1 'polypeptide(L)'
;MGEHGDSEFVLWSLANVSGVPINQYCELFGHFDHEESMKEVADHVKNSAYEIIEKKHATYYGIACAVKRICEAIIRDEKPILPISSYLEGEYGISDVVLSTPAIVGKNGLEYKVQVPINEEEQEKLEASAIALKEIIAQLDL
;
A
#
# COMPACT_ATOMS: atom_id res chain seq x y z
N MET A 1 1.30 1.72 1.05
CA MET A 1 0.93 2.88 0.20
C MET A 1 2.06 3.22 -0.75
N GLY A 2 1.81 4.15 -1.68
CA GLY A 2 2.80 4.63 -2.64
C GLY A 2 2.76 3.93 -3.99
N GLU A 3 3.85 3.95 -4.70
CA GLU A 3 4.06 3.19 -5.93
C GLU A 3 3.98 1.68 -5.62
N HIS A 4 3.54 0.88 -6.57
CA HIS A 4 3.68 -0.58 -6.46
C HIS A 4 5.07 -1.00 -6.96
N GLY A 5 6.08 -0.81 -6.14
CA GLY A 5 7.48 -1.02 -6.47
C GLY A 5 8.42 -0.67 -5.32
N ASP A 6 9.63 -0.20 -5.65
CA ASP A 6 10.68 0.02 -4.66
C ASP A 6 10.41 1.15 -3.66
N SER A 7 9.49 2.06 -3.95
CA SER A 7 9.08 3.13 -3.05
C SER A 7 7.80 2.85 -2.26
N GLU A 8 7.29 1.62 -2.29
CA GLU A 8 6.16 1.24 -1.44
C GLU A 8 6.54 1.26 0.04
N PHE A 9 5.56 1.58 0.90
CA PHE A 9 5.76 1.57 2.35
C PHE A 9 4.52 1.11 3.11
N VAL A 10 4.74 0.62 4.32
CA VAL A 10 3.69 0.15 5.24
C VAL A 10 3.18 1.29 6.10
N LEU A 11 1.86 1.42 6.26
CA LEU A 11 1.23 2.37 7.17
C LEU A 11 1.24 1.83 8.60
N TRP A 12 2.37 1.93 9.27
CA TRP A 12 2.51 1.45 10.64
C TRP A 12 1.71 2.27 11.65
N SER A 13 1.52 3.57 11.39
CA SER A 13 0.70 4.44 12.24
C SER A 13 -0.75 3.98 12.39
N LEU A 14 -1.26 3.24 11.40
CA LEU A 14 -2.63 2.71 11.39
C LEU A 14 -2.71 1.20 11.63
N ALA A 15 -1.55 0.54 11.76
CA ALA A 15 -1.52 -0.90 12.02
C ALA A 15 -2.10 -1.21 13.40
N ASN A 16 -3.04 -2.15 13.44
CA ASN A 16 -3.69 -2.55 14.68
C ASN A 16 -4.11 -4.02 14.67
N VAL A 17 -4.27 -4.58 15.85
CA VAL A 17 -4.84 -5.90 16.07
C VAL A 17 -6.11 -5.74 16.91
N SER A 18 -7.26 -6.01 16.30
CA SER A 18 -8.58 -5.86 16.95
C SER A 18 -8.82 -4.46 17.56
N GLY A 19 -8.33 -3.41 16.87
CA GLY A 19 -8.46 -2.02 17.33
C GLY A 19 -7.39 -1.55 18.32
N VAL A 20 -6.49 -2.43 18.76
CA VAL A 20 -5.33 -2.05 19.58
C VAL A 20 -4.19 -1.66 18.65
N PRO A 21 -3.63 -0.44 18.76
CA PRO A 21 -2.48 -0.03 17.97
C PRO A 21 -1.32 -1.03 18.07
N ILE A 22 -0.59 -1.26 16.98
CA ILE A 22 0.39 -2.35 16.90
C ILE A 22 1.50 -2.23 17.96
N ASN A 23 1.97 -1.04 18.25
CA ASN A 23 2.97 -0.80 19.29
C ASN A 23 2.46 -1.23 20.67
N GLN A 24 1.24 -0.81 21.03
CA GLN A 24 0.62 -1.20 22.32
C GLN A 24 0.36 -2.72 22.36
N TYR A 25 -0.07 -3.31 21.25
CA TYR A 25 -0.26 -4.75 21.16
C TYR A 25 1.05 -5.51 21.39
N CYS A 26 2.14 -5.09 20.77
CA CYS A 26 3.46 -5.69 20.98
C CYS A 26 3.91 -5.59 22.43
N GLU A 27 3.76 -4.43 23.07
CA GLU A 27 4.12 -4.22 24.49
C GLU A 27 3.32 -5.11 25.46
N LEU A 28 2.02 -5.33 25.18
CA LEU A 28 1.17 -6.22 25.98
C LEU A 28 1.70 -7.67 26.02
N PHE A 29 2.43 -8.08 24.99
CA PHE A 29 3.04 -9.42 24.89
C PHE A 29 4.55 -9.42 25.16
N GLY A 30 5.11 -8.32 25.69
CA GLY A 30 6.50 -8.23 26.08
C GLY A 30 7.49 -8.08 24.91
N HIS A 31 7.00 -7.65 23.72
CA HIS A 31 7.81 -7.37 22.55
C HIS A 31 8.15 -5.88 22.51
N PHE A 32 9.25 -5.49 23.14
CA PHE A 32 9.68 -4.09 23.21
C PHE A 32 10.56 -3.67 22.03
N ASP A 33 11.12 -4.62 21.27
CA ASP A 33 11.94 -4.40 20.08
C ASP A 33 11.08 -4.40 18.79
N HIS A 34 9.84 -3.89 18.90
CA HIS A 34 8.87 -3.95 17.80
C HIS A 34 9.29 -3.13 16.57
N GLU A 35 10.06 -2.04 16.74
CA GLU A 35 10.54 -1.23 15.60
C GLU A 35 11.46 -2.02 14.67
N GLU A 36 12.38 -2.82 15.22
CA GLU A 36 13.25 -3.68 14.42
C GLU A 36 12.44 -4.75 13.67
N SER A 37 11.52 -5.41 14.37
CA SER A 37 10.63 -6.40 13.77
C SER A 37 9.73 -5.81 12.69
N MET A 38 9.21 -4.61 12.88
CA MET A 38 8.41 -3.90 11.88
C MET A 38 9.23 -3.57 10.62
N LYS A 39 10.48 -3.16 10.80
CA LYS A 39 11.41 -2.93 9.70
C LYS A 39 11.71 -4.22 8.93
N GLU A 40 12.03 -5.31 9.63
CA GLU A 40 12.25 -6.62 9.01
C GLU A 40 11.04 -7.10 8.19
N VAL A 41 9.82 -6.92 8.72
CA VAL A 41 8.58 -7.26 8.00
C VAL A 41 8.42 -6.39 6.74
N ALA A 42 8.66 -5.09 6.83
CA ALA A 42 8.56 -4.19 5.68
C ALA A 42 9.59 -4.55 4.59
N ASP A 43 10.83 -4.82 4.99
CA ASP A 43 11.90 -5.23 4.08
C ASP A 43 11.60 -6.59 3.44
N HIS A 44 11.04 -7.54 4.20
CA HIS A 44 10.63 -8.84 3.66
C HIS A 44 9.50 -8.72 2.63
N VAL A 45 8.48 -7.90 2.92
CA VAL A 45 7.38 -7.64 1.98
C VAL A 45 7.92 -7.05 0.68
N LYS A 46 8.72 -5.99 0.77
CA LYS A 46 9.34 -5.32 -0.38
C LYS A 46 10.17 -6.27 -1.24
N ASN A 47 10.96 -7.15 -0.61
CA ASN A 47 11.85 -8.08 -1.31
C ASN A 47 11.18 -9.39 -1.76
N SER A 48 9.95 -9.66 -1.30
CA SER A 48 9.27 -10.95 -1.58
C SER A 48 9.07 -11.23 -3.07
N ALA A 49 8.81 -10.20 -3.88
CA ALA A 49 8.66 -10.35 -5.32
C ALA A 49 9.98 -10.78 -5.98
N TYR A 50 11.11 -10.21 -5.57
CA TYR A 50 12.44 -10.57 -6.08
C TYR A 50 12.80 -12.01 -5.73
N GLU A 51 12.52 -12.46 -4.51
CA GLU A 51 12.74 -13.85 -4.11
C GLU A 51 11.89 -14.84 -4.92
N ILE A 52 10.64 -14.49 -5.21
CA ILE A 52 9.76 -15.31 -6.04
C ILE A 52 10.28 -15.38 -7.48
N ILE A 53 10.71 -14.25 -8.04
CA ILE A 53 11.25 -14.17 -9.40
C ILE A 53 12.55 -14.98 -9.49
N GLU A 54 13.45 -14.90 -8.50
CA GLU A 54 14.67 -15.68 -8.46
C GLU A 54 14.38 -17.19 -8.49
N LYS A 55 13.37 -17.65 -7.72
CA LYS A 55 13.03 -19.08 -7.60
C LYS A 55 12.15 -19.62 -8.71
N LYS A 56 11.28 -18.78 -9.31
CA LYS A 56 10.22 -19.21 -10.25
C LYS A 56 10.21 -18.44 -11.56
N HIS A 57 11.14 -17.48 -11.74
CA HIS A 57 11.30 -16.62 -12.91
C HIS A 57 10.13 -15.65 -13.19
N ALA A 58 9.04 -15.71 -12.42
CA ALA A 58 7.94 -14.75 -12.47
C ALA A 58 7.02 -14.89 -11.23
N THR A 59 6.13 -13.90 -11.03
CA THR A 59 5.05 -13.93 -10.03
C THR A 59 3.72 -14.18 -10.72
N TYR A 60 2.90 -15.12 -10.21
CA TYR A 60 1.59 -15.47 -10.79
C TYR A 60 0.49 -15.55 -9.73
N TYR A 61 0.69 -16.37 -8.70
CA TYR A 61 -0.37 -16.72 -7.77
C TYR A 61 -0.75 -15.56 -6.84
N GLY A 62 0.21 -14.77 -6.40
CA GLY A 62 -0.04 -13.60 -5.55
C GLY A 62 -0.94 -12.59 -6.27
N ILE A 63 -0.56 -12.20 -7.49
CA ILE A 63 -1.36 -11.26 -8.29
C ILE A 63 -2.73 -11.84 -8.65
N ALA A 64 -2.83 -13.14 -8.93
CA ALA A 64 -4.11 -13.79 -9.20
C ALA A 64 -5.05 -13.72 -7.98
N CYS A 65 -4.53 -13.90 -6.76
CA CYS A 65 -5.31 -13.73 -5.53
C CYS A 65 -5.75 -12.28 -5.32
N ALA A 66 -4.90 -11.31 -5.59
CA ALA A 66 -5.25 -9.89 -5.50
C ALA A 66 -6.35 -9.51 -6.50
N VAL A 67 -6.21 -9.90 -7.77
CA VAL A 67 -7.23 -9.69 -8.81
C VAL A 67 -8.55 -10.37 -8.42
N LYS A 68 -8.49 -11.63 -7.96
CA LYS A 68 -9.68 -12.35 -7.46
C LYS A 68 -10.38 -11.55 -6.36
N ARG A 69 -9.64 -11.04 -5.38
CA ARG A 69 -10.20 -10.26 -4.25
C ARG A 69 -10.92 -8.98 -4.72
N ILE A 70 -10.32 -8.27 -5.68
CA ILE A 70 -10.93 -7.07 -6.27
C ILE A 70 -12.21 -7.45 -7.03
N CYS A 71 -12.16 -8.50 -7.86
CA CYS A 71 -13.34 -8.98 -8.58
C CYS A 71 -14.48 -9.40 -7.64
N GLU A 72 -14.19 -10.09 -6.54
CA GLU A 72 -15.20 -10.45 -5.53
C GLU A 72 -15.86 -9.21 -4.93
N ALA A 73 -15.08 -8.18 -4.59
CA ALA A 73 -15.59 -6.93 -4.06
C ALA A 73 -16.56 -6.24 -5.04
N ILE A 74 -16.20 -6.23 -6.33
CA ILE A 74 -17.04 -5.63 -7.38
C ILE A 74 -18.33 -6.44 -7.60
N ILE A 75 -18.21 -7.76 -7.81
CA ILE A 75 -19.34 -8.64 -8.15
C ILE A 75 -20.36 -8.70 -7.02
N ARG A 76 -19.91 -8.69 -5.77
CA ARG A 76 -20.74 -8.80 -4.58
C ARG A 76 -21.16 -7.45 -3.98
N ASP A 77 -20.66 -6.36 -4.54
CA ASP A 77 -20.81 -4.98 -3.99
C ASP A 77 -20.46 -4.90 -2.49
N GLU A 78 -19.32 -5.53 -2.11
CA GLU A 78 -18.94 -5.68 -0.70
C GLU A 78 -18.47 -4.38 -0.05
N LYS A 79 -17.96 -3.44 -0.85
CA LYS A 79 -17.44 -2.13 -0.43
C LYS A 79 -16.31 -2.20 0.64
N PRO A 80 -15.37 -3.14 0.53
CA PRO A 80 -14.20 -3.14 1.41
C PRO A 80 -13.30 -1.95 1.12
N ILE A 81 -12.48 -1.59 2.11
CA ILE A 81 -11.33 -0.70 1.90
C ILE A 81 -10.16 -1.58 1.44
N LEU A 82 -9.65 -1.32 0.24
CA LEU A 82 -8.51 -2.02 -0.34
C LEU A 82 -7.44 -1.01 -0.75
N PRO A 83 -6.14 -1.39 -0.71
CA PRO A 83 -5.07 -0.59 -1.30
C PRO A 83 -5.16 -0.70 -2.83
N ILE A 84 -5.62 0.35 -3.47
CA ILE A 84 -5.82 0.40 -4.93
C ILE A 84 -5.05 1.57 -5.51
N SER A 85 -4.30 1.31 -6.58
CA SER A 85 -3.66 2.36 -7.37
C SER A 85 -4.70 3.17 -8.13
N SER A 86 -4.74 4.46 -7.86
CA SER A 86 -5.67 5.39 -8.49
C SER A 86 -5.01 6.73 -8.77
N TYR A 87 -5.52 7.45 -9.76
CA TYR A 87 -5.06 8.80 -10.08
C TYR A 87 -5.39 9.75 -8.94
N LEU A 88 -4.40 10.46 -8.41
CA LEU A 88 -4.57 11.44 -7.34
C LEU A 88 -4.84 12.83 -7.91
N GLU A 89 -5.81 13.53 -7.32
CA GLU A 89 -6.31 14.84 -7.75
C GLU A 89 -6.27 15.89 -6.61
N GLY A 90 -5.36 15.71 -5.66
CA GLY A 90 -5.18 16.56 -4.49
C GLY A 90 -5.19 15.81 -3.16
N GLU A 91 -5.49 14.50 -3.17
CA GLU A 91 -5.39 13.68 -1.98
C GLU A 91 -3.96 13.71 -1.43
N TYR A 92 -3.81 13.91 -0.13
CA TYR A 92 -2.52 14.07 0.55
C TYR A 92 -1.65 15.22 -0.01
N GLY A 93 -2.27 16.22 -0.66
CA GLY A 93 -1.54 17.31 -1.34
C GLY A 93 -0.85 16.89 -2.65
N ILE A 94 -1.14 15.68 -3.15
CA ILE A 94 -0.50 15.10 -4.34
C ILE A 94 -1.50 15.06 -5.49
N SER A 95 -1.06 15.47 -6.69
CA SER A 95 -1.87 15.43 -7.92
C SER A 95 -1.05 14.86 -9.07
N ASP A 96 -1.73 14.54 -10.18
CA ASP A 96 -1.11 14.18 -11.46
C ASP A 96 -0.19 12.95 -11.41
N VAL A 97 -0.56 11.95 -10.60
CA VAL A 97 0.16 10.67 -10.49
C VAL A 97 -0.79 9.57 -10.00
N VAL A 98 -0.49 8.34 -10.38
CA VAL A 98 -1.21 7.16 -9.91
C VAL A 98 -0.43 6.50 -8.77
N LEU A 99 -1.02 6.49 -7.57
CA LEU A 99 -0.43 5.84 -6.39
C LEU A 99 -1.45 4.94 -5.70
N SER A 100 -0.94 3.92 -5.01
CA SER A 100 -1.76 3.04 -4.18
C SER A 100 -2.11 3.72 -2.86
N THR A 101 -3.41 3.93 -2.66
CA THR A 101 -3.98 4.49 -1.44
C THR A 101 -5.21 3.68 -1.01
N PRO A 102 -5.65 3.74 0.25
CA PRO A 102 -6.89 3.09 0.68
C PRO A 102 -8.09 3.62 -0.11
N ALA A 103 -8.88 2.70 -0.67
CA ALA A 103 -10.08 3.06 -1.44
C ALA A 103 -11.20 2.07 -1.23
N ILE A 104 -12.45 2.54 -1.27
CA ILE A 104 -13.65 1.70 -1.25
C ILE A 104 -13.90 1.17 -2.66
N VAL A 105 -13.99 -0.16 -2.77
CA VAL A 105 -14.24 -0.87 -4.03
C VAL A 105 -15.59 -1.56 -3.96
N GLY A 106 -16.52 -1.17 -4.83
CA GLY A 106 -17.84 -1.75 -4.95
C GLY A 106 -18.19 -2.07 -6.40
N LYS A 107 -19.46 -2.27 -6.67
CA LYS A 107 -19.97 -2.68 -8.01
C LYS A 107 -19.57 -1.73 -9.15
N ASN A 108 -19.30 -0.46 -8.84
CA ASN A 108 -18.88 0.54 -9.83
C ASN A 108 -17.34 0.64 -9.98
N GLY A 109 -16.58 -0.27 -9.37
CA GLY A 109 -15.14 -0.21 -9.27
C GLY A 109 -14.70 0.59 -8.06
N LEU A 110 -13.74 1.50 -8.20
CA LEU A 110 -13.33 2.43 -7.14
C LEU A 110 -14.45 3.47 -6.94
N GLU A 111 -15.11 3.43 -5.79
CA GLU A 111 -16.21 4.34 -5.48
C GLU A 111 -15.78 5.54 -4.65
N TYR A 112 -14.77 5.39 -3.80
CA TYR A 112 -14.28 6.47 -2.95
C TYR A 112 -12.81 6.27 -2.53
N LYS A 113 -12.00 7.31 -2.61
CA LYS A 113 -10.63 7.34 -2.10
C LYS A 113 -10.65 7.74 -0.62
N VAL A 114 -10.21 6.86 0.25
CA VAL A 114 -10.24 7.08 1.71
C VAL A 114 -8.95 7.77 2.14
N GLN A 115 -9.03 9.04 2.48
CA GLN A 115 -7.90 9.76 3.06
C GLN A 115 -7.79 9.41 4.55
N VAL A 116 -6.96 8.41 4.85
CA VAL A 116 -6.65 8.05 6.23
C VAL A 116 -5.61 9.02 6.80
N PRO A 117 -5.65 9.31 8.12
CA PRO A 117 -4.62 10.13 8.73
C PRO A 117 -3.27 9.39 8.68
N ILE A 118 -2.24 10.05 8.17
CA ILE A 118 -0.86 9.55 8.13
C ILE A 118 0.04 10.50 8.91
N ASN A 119 1.15 10.01 9.46
CA ASN A 119 2.11 10.85 10.15
C ASN A 119 3.06 11.56 9.18
N GLU A 120 3.91 12.46 9.68
CA GLU A 120 4.83 13.26 8.87
C GLU A 120 5.80 12.38 8.06
N GLU A 121 6.35 11.32 8.68
CA GLU A 121 7.27 10.39 8.01
C GLU A 121 6.59 9.62 6.86
N GLU A 122 5.35 9.19 7.07
CA GLU A 122 4.55 8.50 6.06
C GLU A 122 4.14 9.44 4.92
N GLN A 123 3.87 10.71 5.24
CA GLN A 123 3.61 11.76 4.24
C GLN A 123 4.85 12.00 3.37
N GLU A 124 6.03 12.13 3.97
CA GLU A 124 7.30 12.29 3.25
C GLU A 124 7.58 11.10 2.31
N LYS A 125 7.32 9.88 2.77
CA LYS A 125 7.45 8.66 1.95
C LYS A 125 6.49 8.66 0.76
N LEU A 126 5.25 9.10 0.97
CA LEU A 126 4.26 9.17 -0.09
C LEU A 126 4.63 10.23 -1.14
N GLU A 127 5.13 11.38 -0.71
CA GLU A 127 5.62 12.44 -1.58
C GLU A 127 6.84 11.99 -2.38
N ALA A 128 7.80 11.31 -1.74
CA ALA A 128 8.95 10.74 -2.43
C ALA A 128 8.55 9.72 -3.50
N SER A 129 7.56 8.87 -3.20
CA SER A 129 7.00 7.92 -4.17
C SER A 129 6.33 8.63 -5.35
N ALA A 130 5.62 9.72 -5.10
CA ALA A 130 5.01 10.54 -6.15
C ALA A 130 6.06 11.20 -7.05
N ILE A 131 7.12 11.75 -6.46
CA ILE A 131 8.22 12.39 -7.19
C ILE A 131 8.91 11.37 -8.10
N ALA A 132 9.25 10.19 -7.58
CA ALA A 132 9.92 9.14 -8.35
C ALA A 132 9.12 8.74 -9.59
N LEU A 133 7.80 8.56 -9.47
CA LEU A 133 6.96 8.25 -10.62
C LEU A 133 6.82 9.41 -11.60
N LYS A 134 6.70 10.65 -11.12
CA LYS A 134 6.63 11.83 -11.98
C LYS A 134 7.92 12.03 -12.79
N GLU A 135 9.07 11.75 -12.21
CA GLU A 135 10.36 11.79 -12.91
C GLU A 135 10.43 10.76 -14.04
N ILE A 136 9.88 9.56 -13.83
CA ILE A 136 9.79 8.53 -14.87
C ILE A 136 8.82 8.98 -15.98
N ILE A 137 7.63 9.47 -15.60
CA ILE A 137 6.62 9.96 -16.55
C ILE A 137 7.18 11.10 -17.41
N ALA A 138 7.96 12.02 -16.80
CA ALA A 138 8.57 13.14 -17.52
C ALA A 138 9.62 12.72 -18.56
N GLN A 139 10.13 11.47 -18.50
CA GLN A 139 11.06 10.93 -19.49
C GLN A 139 10.33 10.27 -20.68
N LEU A 140 9.02 10.11 -20.59
CA LEU A 140 8.20 9.60 -21.68
C LEU A 140 7.79 10.75 -22.57
N ASP A 141 8.10 10.65 -23.86
CA ASP A 141 7.61 11.58 -24.90
C ASP A 141 6.11 11.29 -25.17
N LEU A 142 5.24 11.78 -24.27
CA LEU A 142 3.79 11.64 -24.38
C LEU A 142 3.15 12.95 -24.81
#